data_138a4ba52f2c7efdc012c27d7840b672
#
_entry.id   138a4ba52f2c7efdc012c27d7840b672
#
_cell.length_a   1.000
_cell.length_b   1.000
_cell.length_c   1.000
_cell.angle_alpha   90.00
_cell.angle_beta   90.00
_cell.angle_gamma   90.00
#
_symmetry.space_group_name_H-M   'P 1'
#
loop_
_entity.id
_entity.type
_entity.pdbx_description
1 polymer ?
#
loop_
_entity_poly.entity_id
_entity_poly.type
_entity_poly.pdbx_seq_one_letter_code
_entity_poly.pdbx_strand_id
1 'polypeptide(L)'
;MSNLEFREVKTREDWELAVSIRNLCSTYSPGTVEQALESQSLLPEGAIAKRRLVEREGVLVGYFVVMEAFWLSSPGRFENRLFMVPEHETPELYDQILAETERMSVELGAKKTCYWERTIRPDAMACMAKRGYAETQRNPQGFVSPGQVDYSAFQEKLDLVTAEGFTIKSLEELSKEDPLWERKYYDLNMDVMADVPLPDPFAPIPYEDFLKDIKTMDLHCIMVAISKEGDWAALSAMDHNRVNPKVGNTLLTGVRRAFRRKSLATAVKVVLMQRAKNLGIEKIYTDNEEDNPMF
;
A
#
# COMPACT_ATOMS: atom_id res chain seq x y z
N MET A 1 0.55 22.28 -30.84
CA MET A 1 0.60 21.38 -29.67
C MET A 1 1.52 22.05 -28.66
N SER A 2 1.04 22.38 -27.46
CA SER A 2 1.86 22.93 -26.40
C SER A 2 2.91 21.88 -25.98
N ASN A 3 4.18 22.29 -25.93
CA ASN A 3 5.28 21.37 -25.63
C ASN A 3 5.24 21.05 -24.13
N LEU A 4 5.21 19.74 -23.77
CA LEU A 4 5.36 19.31 -22.40
C LEU A 4 6.84 19.15 -22.07
N GLU A 5 7.24 19.63 -20.90
CA GLU A 5 8.55 19.41 -20.32
C GLU A 5 8.46 18.40 -19.19
N PHE A 6 9.39 17.43 -19.17
CA PHE A 6 9.44 16.35 -18.18
C PHE A 6 10.69 16.48 -17.33
N ARG A 7 10.58 17.19 -16.21
CA ARG A 7 11.69 17.49 -15.32
C ARG A 7 11.87 16.41 -14.24
N GLU A 8 13.11 15.97 -14.06
CA GLU A 8 13.42 14.94 -13.05
C GLU A 8 13.24 15.47 -11.62
N VAL A 9 12.64 14.65 -10.76
CA VAL A 9 12.53 14.94 -9.31
C VAL A 9 13.87 14.63 -8.66
N LYS A 10 14.62 15.68 -8.26
CA LYS A 10 15.96 15.59 -7.68
C LYS A 10 16.11 16.34 -6.37
N THR A 11 15.62 17.57 -6.32
CA THR A 11 15.77 18.45 -5.16
C THR A 11 14.62 18.26 -4.16
N ARG A 12 14.78 18.82 -2.96
CA ARG A 12 13.69 18.81 -1.96
C ARG A 12 12.46 19.55 -2.48
N GLU A 13 12.66 20.65 -3.18
CA GLU A 13 11.60 21.46 -3.79
C GLU A 13 10.83 20.65 -4.84
N ASP A 14 11.54 19.83 -5.65
CA ASP A 14 10.88 18.91 -6.59
C ASP A 14 9.99 17.89 -5.87
N TRP A 15 10.46 17.36 -4.74
CA TRP A 15 9.65 16.43 -3.92
C TRP A 15 8.44 17.13 -3.29
N GLU A 16 8.56 18.38 -2.86
CA GLU A 16 7.44 19.18 -2.35
C GLU A 16 6.35 19.35 -3.41
N LEU A 17 6.76 19.66 -4.65
CA LEU A 17 5.84 19.76 -5.79
C LEU A 17 5.19 18.41 -6.12
N ALA A 18 5.98 17.33 -6.20
CA ALA A 18 5.47 15.99 -6.49
C ALA A 18 4.46 15.51 -5.44
N VAL A 19 4.76 15.71 -4.14
CA VAL A 19 3.88 15.36 -3.02
C VAL A 19 2.61 16.22 -3.03
N SER A 20 2.72 17.52 -3.34
CA SER A 20 1.53 18.39 -3.43
C SER A 20 0.55 17.90 -4.50
N ILE A 21 1.03 17.56 -5.70
CA ILE A 21 0.17 17.02 -6.77
C ILE A 21 -0.43 15.67 -6.35
N ARG A 22 0.38 14.76 -5.79
CA ARG A 22 -0.13 13.47 -5.30
C ARG A 22 -1.26 13.67 -4.29
N ASN A 23 -1.12 14.61 -3.36
CA ASN A 23 -2.10 14.89 -2.32
C ASN A 23 -3.40 15.49 -2.89
N LEU A 24 -3.34 16.29 -3.96
CA LEU A 24 -4.53 16.74 -4.69
C LEU A 24 -5.31 15.57 -5.29
N CYS A 25 -4.60 14.54 -5.79
CA CYS A 25 -5.21 13.34 -6.37
C CYS A 25 -5.66 12.30 -5.33
N SER A 26 -5.10 12.33 -4.12
CA SER A 26 -5.31 11.32 -3.06
C SER A 26 -5.68 11.95 -1.73
N THR A 27 -6.78 12.66 -1.70
CA THR A 27 -7.25 13.45 -0.53
C THR A 27 -7.57 12.62 0.71
N TYR A 28 -7.88 11.32 0.54
CA TYR A 28 -8.19 10.40 1.64
C TYR A 28 -6.94 9.91 2.39
N SER A 29 -5.77 9.92 1.75
CA SER A 29 -4.50 9.49 2.35
C SER A 29 -3.34 10.39 1.90
N PRO A 30 -3.33 11.67 2.34
CA PRO A 30 -2.24 12.57 2.02
C PRO A 30 -0.93 12.10 2.66
N GLY A 31 0.19 12.36 1.99
CA GLY A 31 1.52 12.05 2.49
C GLY A 31 2.36 13.30 2.73
N THR A 32 3.49 13.13 3.42
CA THR A 32 4.50 14.18 3.62
C THR A 32 5.69 14.00 2.67
N VAL A 33 6.49 15.04 2.51
CA VAL A 33 7.76 14.99 1.77
C VAL A 33 8.73 14.03 2.45
N GLU A 34 8.76 14.03 3.78
CA GLU A 34 9.60 13.12 4.58
C GLU A 34 9.25 11.65 4.29
N GLN A 35 7.96 11.29 4.25
CA GLN A 35 7.52 9.94 3.88
C GLN A 35 7.92 9.57 2.44
N ALA A 36 7.84 10.52 1.52
CA ALA A 36 8.23 10.28 0.13
C ALA A 36 9.75 10.05 -0.02
N LEU A 37 10.56 10.82 0.71
CA LEU A 37 12.01 10.65 0.78
C LEU A 37 12.41 9.36 1.51
N GLU A 38 11.74 9.03 2.61
CA GLU A 38 11.90 7.77 3.33
C GLU A 38 11.62 6.57 2.41
N SER A 39 10.47 6.56 1.73
CA SER A 39 10.13 5.52 0.75
C SER A 39 11.14 5.41 -0.40
N GLN A 40 11.71 6.54 -0.84
CA GLN A 40 12.77 6.53 -1.84
C GLN A 40 14.06 5.88 -1.31
N SER A 41 14.40 6.10 -0.03
CA SER A 41 15.62 5.54 0.60
C SER A 41 15.50 4.04 0.90
N LEU A 42 14.26 3.52 0.97
CA LEU A 42 13.96 2.12 1.22
C LEU A 42 13.92 1.26 -0.05
N LEU A 43 14.05 1.86 -1.23
CA LEU A 43 14.11 1.09 -2.47
C LEU A 43 15.29 0.12 -2.43
N PRO A 44 15.11 -1.16 -2.82
CA PRO A 44 16.19 -2.12 -2.92
C PRO A 44 17.30 -1.64 -3.84
N GLU A 45 18.51 -2.10 -3.61
CA GLU A 45 19.65 -1.82 -4.49
C GLU A 45 19.34 -2.29 -5.93
N GLY A 46 19.55 -1.42 -6.90
CA GLY A 46 19.25 -1.69 -8.31
C GLY A 46 17.78 -1.50 -8.71
N ALA A 47 16.87 -1.21 -7.78
CA ALA A 47 15.47 -0.97 -8.12
C ALA A 47 15.30 0.23 -9.05
N ILE A 48 14.52 0.05 -10.10
CA ILE A 48 14.21 1.11 -11.06
C ILE A 48 12.98 1.88 -10.58
N ALA A 49 13.17 3.17 -10.25
CA ALA A 49 12.09 4.09 -9.95
C ALA A 49 12.46 5.50 -10.46
N LYS A 50 11.80 5.93 -11.52
CA LYS A 50 12.01 7.23 -12.16
C LYS A 50 10.79 8.11 -11.95
N ARG A 51 11.03 9.36 -11.58
CA ARG A 51 9.98 10.34 -11.25
C ARG A 51 10.17 11.59 -12.06
N ARG A 52 9.07 12.14 -12.60
CA ARG A 52 9.07 13.37 -13.41
C ARG A 52 7.94 14.29 -12.97
N LEU A 53 8.26 15.57 -12.83
CA LEU A 53 7.28 16.66 -12.87
C LEU A 53 6.95 16.95 -14.33
N VAL A 54 5.72 17.28 -14.60
CA VAL A 54 5.22 17.61 -15.94
C VAL A 54 4.84 19.08 -15.96
N GLU A 55 5.49 19.83 -16.84
CA GLU A 55 5.25 21.25 -17.02
C GLU A 55 4.74 21.54 -18.43
N ARG A 56 3.81 22.47 -18.55
CA ARG A 56 3.28 23.00 -19.80
C ARG A 56 3.45 24.51 -19.78
N GLU A 57 4.30 25.06 -20.67
CA GLU A 57 4.56 26.51 -20.74
C GLU A 57 4.98 27.11 -19.37
N GLY A 58 5.80 26.39 -18.61
CA GLY A 58 6.27 26.78 -17.29
C GLY A 58 5.26 26.58 -16.15
N VAL A 59 4.07 26.03 -16.43
CA VAL A 59 3.05 25.70 -15.43
C VAL A 59 3.11 24.23 -15.09
N LEU A 60 3.17 23.90 -13.81
CA LEU A 60 3.16 22.53 -13.32
C LEU A 60 1.75 21.93 -13.49
N VAL A 61 1.63 20.90 -14.33
CA VAL A 61 0.34 20.26 -14.69
C VAL A 61 0.22 18.82 -14.24
N GLY A 62 1.33 18.18 -13.81
CA GLY A 62 1.29 16.79 -13.40
C GLY A 62 2.59 16.29 -12.80
N TYR A 63 2.53 15.03 -12.38
CA TYR A 63 3.65 14.25 -11.85
C TYR A 63 3.44 12.78 -12.21
N PHE A 64 4.49 12.06 -12.54
CA PHE A 64 4.39 10.62 -12.73
C PHE A 64 5.58 9.83 -12.19
N VAL A 65 5.35 8.55 -11.98
CA VAL A 65 6.34 7.56 -11.56
C VAL A 65 6.35 6.41 -12.55
N VAL A 66 7.54 6.04 -13.03
CA VAL A 66 7.81 4.81 -13.78
C VAL A 66 8.66 3.92 -12.88
N MET A 67 8.14 2.77 -12.47
CA MET A 67 8.79 1.92 -11.48
C MET A 67 8.67 0.44 -11.83
N GLU A 68 9.79 -0.30 -11.75
CA GLU A 68 9.73 -1.76 -11.81
C GLU A 68 9.10 -2.32 -10.54
N ALA A 69 8.21 -3.30 -10.69
CA ALA A 69 7.52 -3.96 -9.58
C ALA A 69 8.44 -5.02 -8.92
N PHE A 70 9.47 -4.58 -8.21
CA PHE A 70 10.47 -5.44 -7.56
C PHE A 70 9.89 -6.38 -6.50
N TRP A 71 8.67 -6.13 -6.01
CA TRP A 71 7.93 -6.99 -5.08
C TRP A 71 7.19 -8.16 -5.77
N LEU A 72 7.29 -8.25 -7.10
CA LEU A 72 6.71 -9.34 -7.89
C LEU A 72 7.81 -10.15 -8.58
N SER A 73 7.61 -11.47 -8.66
CA SER A 73 8.52 -12.39 -9.37
C SER A 73 8.34 -12.32 -10.90
N SER A 74 8.27 -11.11 -11.45
CA SER A 74 8.04 -10.84 -12.88
C SER A 74 9.00 -9.77 -13.39
N PRO A 75 10.26 -10.11 -13.68
CA PRO A 75 11.24 -9.15 -14.16
C PRO A 75 10.80 -8.42 -15.44
N GLY A 76 10.94 -7.10 -15.44
CA GLY A 76 10.50 -6.25 -16.53
C GLY A 76 9.01 -5.89 -16.49
N ARG A 77 8.30 -6.22 -15.39
CA ARG A 77 6.99 -5.66 -15.11
C ARG A 77 7.13 -4.29 -14.46
N PHE A 78 6.54 -3.28 -15.06
CA PHE A 78 6.53 -1.91 -14.57
C PHE A 78 5.13 -1.53 -14.10
N GLU A 79 5.04 -0.91 -12.93
CA GLU A 79 3.83 -0.31 -12.39
C GLU A 79 3.99 1.22 -12.37
N ASN A 80 3.28 1.87 -13.28
CA ASN A 80 3.35 3.31 -13.46
C ASN A 80 2.20 4.00 -12.73
N ARG A 81 2.46 5.22 -12.25
CA ARG A 81 1.44 6.04 -11.58
C ARG A 81 1.46 7.44 -12.15
N LEU A 82 0.29 7.95 -12.49
CA LEU A 82 0.08 9.28 -13.05
C LEU A 82 -0.78 10.10 -12.09
N PHE A 83 -0.34 11.32 -11.85
CA PHE A 83 -1.04 12.30 -11.03
C PHE A 83 -1.11 13.59 -11.83
N MET A 84 -2.32 14.12 -12.04
CA MET A 84 -2.50 15.38 -12.75
C MET A 84 -3.16 16.41 -11.83
N VAL A 85 -2.73 17.64 -11.96
CA VAL A 85 -3.41 18.76 -11.31
C VAL A 85 -4.84 18.83 -11.86
N PRO A 86 -5.88 18.73 -11.01
CA PRO A 86 -7.26 18.59 -11.48
C PRO A 86 -7.73 19.64 -12.47
N GLU A 87 -7.30 20.89 -12.30
CA GLU A 87 -7.67 22.02 -13.17
C GLU A 87 -7.06 21.92 -14.58
N HIS A 88 -6.03 21.10 -14.76
CA HIS A 88 -5.33 20.89 -16.02
C HIS A 88 -5.63 19.54 -16.66
N GLU A 89 -6.43 18.71 -16.00
CA GLU A 89 -6.73 17.37 -16.49
C GLU A 89 -7.58 17.42 -17.76
N THR A 90 -7.01 16.92 -18.86
CA THR A 90 -7.70 16.73 -20.14
C THR A 90 -7.30 15.39 -20.76
N PRO A 91 -8.15 14.77 -21.62
CA PRO A 91 -7.79 13.55 -22.33
C PRO A 91 -6.48 13.67 -23.13
N GLU A 92 -6.23 14.83 -23.73
CA GLU A 92 -5.02 15.08 -24.53
C GLU A 92 -3.76 15.13 -23.65
N LEU A 93 -3.84 15.76 -22.48
CA LEU A 93 -2.71 15.80 -21.54
C LEU A 93 -2.45 14.38 -21.00
N TYR A 94 -3.52 13.67 -20.66
CA TYR A 94 -3.42 12.29 -20.18
C TYR A 94 -2.73 11.39 -21.19
N ASP A 95 -3.15 11.47 -22.46
CA ASP A 95 -2.58 10.70 -23.55
C ASP A 95 -1.10 11.01 -23.79
N GLN A 96 -0.68 12.29 -23.69
CA GLN A 96 0.71 12.70 -23.83
C GLN A 96 1.59 12.16 -22.69
N ILE A 97 1.10 12.19 -21.44
CA ILE A 97 1.83 11.65 -20.28
C ILE A 97 1.91 10.12 -20.36
N LEU A 98 0.83 9.43 -20.77
CA LEU A 98 0.86 7.99 -21.03
C LEU A 98 1.93 7.64 -22.06
N ALA A 99 1.98 8.36 -23.20
CA ALA A 99 2.98 8.13 -24.24
C ALA A 99 4.41 8.25 -23.70
N GLU A 100 4.68 9.24 -22.86
CA GLU A 100 6.01 9.44 -22.28
C GLU A 100 6.35 8.34 -21.26
N THR A 101 5.41 7.95 -20.40
CA THR A 101 5.64 6.86 -19.43
C THR A 101 5.86 5.51 -20.12
N GLU A 102 5.15 5.23 -21.23
CA GLU A 102 5.38 4.05 -22.07
C GLU A 102 6.77 4.07 -22.70
N ARG A 103 7.16 5.20 -23.32
CA ARG A 103 8.48 5.38 -23.92
C ARG A 103 9.58 5.12 -22.87
N MET A 104 9.49 5.75 -21.71
CA MET A 104 10.44 5.56 -20.62
C MET A 104 10.46 4.11 -20.10
N SER A 105 9.31 3.48 -19.97
CA SER A 105 9.22 2.08 -19.54
C SER A 105 9.95 1.15 -20.52
N VAL A 106 9.76 1.36 -21.83
CA VAL A 106 10.44 0.56 -22.87
C VAL A 106 11.96 0.80 -22.82
N GLU A 107 12.41 2.04 -22.70
CA GLU A 107 13.84 2.37 -22.59
C GLU A 107 14.50 1.76 -21.34
N LEU A 108 13.75 1.58 -20.27
CA LEU A 108 14.17 0.93 -19.03
C LEU A 108 14.04 -0.61 -19.06
N GLY A 109 13.59 -1.19 -20.17
CA GLY A 109 13.53 -2.62 -20.37
C GLY A 109 12.20 -3.27 -19.98
N ALA A 110 11.12 -2.50 -19.91
CA ALA A 110 9.79 -3.05 -19.61
C ALA A 110 9.35 -4.07 -20.66
N LYS A 111 8.86 -5.20 -20.18
CA LYS A 111 8.16 -6.24 -20.98
C LYS A 111 6.65 -6.12 -20.83
N LYS A 112 6.19 -5.56 -19.71
CA LYS A 112 4.80 -5.34 -19.36
C LYS A 112 4.68 -4.04 -18.57
N THR A 113 3.72 -3.19 -18.94
CA THR A 113 3.39 -1.96 -18.18
C THR A 113 1.99 -2.07 -17.62
N CYS A 114 1.82 -1.64 -16.37
CA CYS A 114 0.55 -1.59 -15.66
C CYS A 114 0.35 -0.21 -15.06
N TYR A 115 -0.90 0.19 -14.92
CA TYR A 115 -1.28 1.44 -14.27
C TYR A 115 -2.37 1.17 -13.24
N TRP A 116 -2.31 1.89 -12.13
CA TRP A 116 -3.38 1.96 -11.16
C TRP A 116 -4.17 3.24 -11.41
N GLU A 117 -5.43 3.11 -11.78
CA GLU A 117 -6.30 4.26 -12.03
C GLU A 117 -7.63 4.11 -11.30
N ARG A 118 -8.26 5.23 -11.00
CA ARG A 118 -9.53 5.25 -10.27
C ARG A 118 -10.70 5.27 -11.25
N THR A 119 -11.72 4.45 -10.99
CA THR A 119 -12.94 4.38 -11.82
C THR A 119 -13.74 5.69 -11.87
N ILE A 120 -13.49 6.62 -10.94
CA ILE A 120 -14.07 7.96 -10.95
C ILE A 120 -13.44 8.90 -12.00
N ARG A 121 -12.42 8.42 -12.76
CA ARG A 121 -11.73 9.15 -13.83
C ARG A 121 -11.97 8.47 -15.20
N PRO A 122 -13.18 8.59 -15.74
CA PRO A 122 -13.58 7.86 -16.96
C PRO A 122 -12.73 8.24 -18.19
N ASP A 123 -12.27 9.50 -18.28
CA ASP A 123 -11.43 9.96 -19.40
C ASP A 123 -10.04 9.30 -19.36
N ALA A 124 -9.47 9.13 -18.18
CA ALA A 124 -8.22 8.39 -18.00
C ALA A 124 -8.37 6.93 -18.44
N MET A 125 -9.45 6.26 -18.01
CA MET A 125 -9.76 4.89 -18.42
C MET A 125 -9.95 4.78 -19.94
N ALA A 126 -10.64 5.73 -20.56
CA ALA A 126 -10.83 5.77 -22.01
C ALA A 126 -9.51 5.97 -22.77
N CYS A 127 -8.60 6.82 -22.29
CA CYS A 127 -7.27 7.00 -22.86
C CYS A 127 -6.45 5.70 -22.80
N MET A 128 -6.46 5.01 -21.67
CA MET A 128 -5.78 3.72 -21.51
C MET A 128 -6.34 2.67 -22.45
N ALA A 129 -7.67 2.54 -22.55
CA ALA A 129 -8.33 1.59 -23.45
C ALA A 129 -7.98 1.84 -24.93
N LYS A 130 -7.91 3.10 -25.38
CA LYS A 130 -7.46 3.46 -26.74
C LYS A 130 -6.03 3.02 -27.04
N ARG A 131 -5.16 2.95 -26.02
CA ARG A 131 -3.78 2.49 -26.13
C ARG A 131 -3.62 0.97 -25.98
N GLY A 132 -4.75 0.24 -25.85
CA GLY A 132 -4.75 -1.23 -25.78
C GLY A 132 -4.57 -1.78 -24.36
N TYR A 133 -4.66 -0.96 -23.33
CA TYR A 133 -4.71 -1.45 -21.95
C TYR A 133 -6.06 -2.11 -21.68
N ALA A 134 -6.00 -3.27 -21.01
CA ALA A 134 -7.17 -3.97 -20.50
C ALA A 134 -7.17 -3.96 -18.99
N GLU A 135 -8.35 -3.85 -18.38
CA GLU A 135 -8.50 -4.02 -16.95
C GLU A 135 -8.17 -5.47 -16.56
N THR A 136 -7.25 -5.64 -15.61
CA THR A 136 -6.79 -6.96 -15.15
C THR A 136 -7.14 -7.23 -13.70
N GLN A 137 -7.46 -6.19 -12.93
CA GLN A 137 -7.78 -6.29 -11.51
C GLN A 137 -8.61 -5.09 -11.08
N ARG A 138 -9.51 -5.29 -10.15
CA ARG A 138 -10.30 -4.22 -9.52
C ARG A 138 -10.24 -4.36 -8.01
N ASN A 139 -9.96 -3.23 -7.34
CA ASN A 139 -9.86 -3.15 -5.89
C ASN A 139 -10.88 -2.13 -5.36
N PRO A 140 -12.10 -2.57 -4.97
CA PRO A 140 -13.04 -1.70 -4.29
C PRO A 140 -12.41 -1.11 -3.02
N GLN A 141 -12.47 0.22 -2.90
CA GLN A 141 -12.02 0.93 -1.72
C GLN A 141 -13.19 1.28 -0.82
N GLY A 142 -13.04 1.00 0.46
CA GLY A 142 -14.00 1.35 1.50
C GLY A 142 -13.31 1.93 2.73
N PHE A 143 -14.10 2.23 3.75
CA PHE A 143 -13.56 2.57 5.07
C PHE A 143 -14.45 2.02 6.18
N VAL A 144 -13.88 1.84 7.36
CA VAL A 144 -14.58 1.59 8.60
C VAL A 144 -14.32 2.74 9.59
N SER A 145 -15.35 3.10 10.36
CA SER A 145 -15.24 4.05 11.47
C SER A 145 -15.13 3.27 12.78
N PRO A 146 -13.94 3.16 13.40
CA PRO A 146 -13.73 2.30 14.57
C PRO A 146 -14.65 2.65 15.75
N GLY A 147 -15.02 3.95 15.89
CA GLY A 147 -15.94 4.41 16.91
C GLY A 147 -17.39 3.96 16.75
N GLN A 148 -17.78 3.53 15.54
CA GLN A 148 -19.16 3.10 15.20
C GLN A 148 -19.31 1.58 15.11
N VAL A 149 -18.23 0.82 15.29
CA VAL A 149 -18.28 -0.65 15.26
C VAL A 149 -18.94 -1.17 16.53
N ASP A 150 -19.93 -2.04 16.36
CA ASP A 150 -20.46 -2.85 17.48
C ASP A 150 -19.52 -4.04 17.75
N TYR A 151 -18.61 -3.84 18.68
CA TYR A 151 -17.62 -4.87 19.05
C TYR A 151 -18.25 -6.08 19.77
N SER A 152 -19.45 -5.94 20.35
CA SER A 152 -20.13 -7.05 21.03
C SER A 152 -20.50 -8.16 20.05
N ALA A 153 -20.77 -7.83 18.79
CA ALA A 153 -21.04 -8.79 17.72
C ALA A 153 -19.85 -9.73 17.41
N PHE A 154 -18.66 -9.39 17.87
CA PHE A 154 -17.45 -10.21 17.67
C PHE A 154 -16.99 -10.94 18.93
N GLN A 155 -17.64 -10.74 20.08
CA GLN A 155 -17.19 -11.27 21.37
C GLN A 155 -17.07 -12.79 21.35
N GLU A 156 -18.07 -13.50 20.81
CA GLU A 156 -18.03 -14.96 20.69
C GLU A 156 -16.78 -15.46 19.94
N LYS A 157 -16.39 -14.76 18.87
CA LYS A 157 -15.17 -15.12 18.11
C LYS A 157 -13.88 -14.85 18.89
N LEU A 158 -13.84 -13.77 19.67
CA LEU A 158 -12.70 -13.47 20.54
C LEU A 158 -12.56 -14.50 21.65
N ASP A 159 -13.69 -14.88 22.27
CA ASP A 159 -13.74 -15.91 23.32
C ASP A 159 -13.29 -17.27 22.78
N LEU A 160 -13.73 -17.64 21.58
CA LEU A 160 -13.32 -18.88 20.91
C LEU A 160 -11.80 -18.90 20.66
N VAL A 161 -11.24 -17.82 20.15
CA VAL A 161 -9.79 -17.68 19.90
C VAL A 161 -9.01 -17.83 21.21
N THR A 162 -9.49 -17.21 22.29
CA THR A 162 -8.89 -17.32 23.63
C THR A 162 -9.00 -18.73 24.19
N ALA A 163 -10.16 -19.37 24.03
CA ALA A 163 -10.40 -20.76 24.50
C ALA A 163 -9.53 -21.79 23.76
N GLU A 164 -9.18 -21.52 22.48
CA GLU A 164 -8.22 -22.33 21.73
C GLU A 164 -6.75 -22.08 22.14
N GLY A 165 -6.50 -21.18 23.10
CA GLY A 165 -5.19 -20.91 23.66
C GLY A 165 -4.37 -19.86 22.88
N PHE A 166 -5.01 -19.07 21.99
CA PHE A 166 -4.34 -17.96 21.35
C PHE A 166 -4.38 -16.70 22.21
N THR A 167 -3.29 -15.92 22.14
CA THR A 167 -3.22 -14.56 22.67
C THR A 167 -2.96 -13.58 21.54
N ILE A 168 -3.52 -12.36 21.65
CA ILE A 168 -3.28 -11.30 20.67
C ILE A 168 -2.54 -10.17 21.35
N LYS A 169 -1.37 -9.80 20.80
CA LYS A 169 -0.52 -8.72 21.29
C LYS A 169 -0.15 -7.78 20.15
N SER A 170 0.17 -6.53 20.50
CA SER A 170 0.80 -5.61 19.56
C SER A 170 2.25 -6.02 19.28
N LEU A 171 2.75 -5.66 18.10
CA LEU A 171 4.15 -5.90 17.78
C LEU A 171 5.09 -5.10 18.69
N GLU A 172 4.63 -3.96 19.19
CA GLU A 172 5.36 -3.16 20.22
C GLU A 172 5.53 -3.93 21.54
N GLU A 173 4.48 -4.63 22.03
CA GLU A 173 4.60 -5.49 23.22
C GLU A 173 5.57 -6.64 22.94
N LEU A 174 5.44 -7.29 21.80
CA LEU A 174 6.29 -8.42 21.40
C LEU A 174 7.75 -8.01 21.22
N SER A 175 8.01 -6.80 20.75
CA SER A 175 9.38 -6.29 20.61
C SER A 175 10.12 -6.16 21.94
N LYS A 176 9.40 -6.04 23.04
CA LYS A 176 9.95 -5.96 24.39
C LYS A 176 10.08 -7.33 25.08
N GLU A 177 9.24 -8.29 24.68
CA GLU A 177 9.13 -9.59 25.32
C GLU A 177 9.94 -10.70 24.62
N ASP A 178 10.09 -10.60 23.31
CA ASP A 178 10.68 -11.67 22.47
C ASP A 178 11.90 -11.14 21.71
N PRO A 179 13.12 -11.54 22.06
CA PRO A 179 14.34 -11.08 21.39
C PRO A 179 14.43 -11.51 19.89
N LEU A 180 13.58 -12.45 19.46
CA LEU A 180 13.51 -12.92 18.07
C LEU A 180 12.33 -12.30 17.29
N TRP A 181 11.69 -11.27 17.84
CA TRP A 181 10.46 -10.69 17.28
C TRP A 181 10.61 -10.23 15.82
N GLU A 182 11.72 -9.61 15.44
CA GLU A 182 11.95 -9.14 14.05
C GLU A 182 11.95 -10.32 13.08
N ARG A 183 12.62 -11.40 13.43
CA ARG A 183 12.68 -12.61 12.60
C ARG A 183 11.32 -13.29 12.51
N LYS A 184 10.62 -13.43 13.64
CA LYS A 184 9.29 -14.02 13.69
C LYS A 184 8.27 -13.21 12.91
N TYR A 185 8.36 -11.86 12.99
CA TYR A 185 7.48 -10.98 12.24
C TYR A 185 7.76 -11.06 10.73
N TYR A 186 9.03 -11.08 10.35
CA TYR A 186 9.43 -11.30 8.96
C TYR A 186 8.84 -12.62 8.41
N ASP A 187 9.08 -13.72 9.10
CA ASP A 187 8.61 -15.05 8.67
C ASP A 187 7.08 -15.11 8.58
N LEU A 188 6.35 -14.51 9.53
CA LEU A 188 4.89 -14.40 9.49
C LEU A 188 4.42 -13.53 8.31
N ASN A 189 5.07 -12.38 8.09
CA ASN A 189 4.73 -11.46 7.01
C ASN A 189 4.92 -12.13 5.64
N MET A 190 6.06 -12.78 5.41
CA MET A 190 6.36 -13.50 4.16
C MET A 190 5.37 -14.63 3.90
N ASP A 191 5.02 -15.42 4.92
CA ASP A 191 4.03 -16.50 4.80
C ASP A 191 2.64 -15.98 4.43
N VAL A 192 2.23 -14.84 4.99
CA VAL A 192 0.94 -14.22 4.69
C VAL A 192 0.96 -13.57 3.31
N MET A 193 2.02 -12.85 2.97
CA MET A 193 2.16 -12.20 1.65
C MET A 193 2.17 -13.20 0.50
N ALA A 194 2.72 -14.41 0.70
CA ALA A 194 2.70 -15.46 -0.32
C ALA A 194 1.27 -15.94 -0.69
N ASP A 195 0.28 -15.62 0.13
CA ASP A 195 -1.13 -15.98 -0.09
C ASP A 195 -2.01 -14.79 -0.52
N VAL A 196 -1.42 -13.59 -0.65
CA VAL A 196 -2.14 -12.41 -1.17
C VAL A 196 -2.40 -12.61 -2.67
N PRO A 197 -3.64 -12.41 -3.16
CA PRO A 197 -3.94 -12.51 -4.58
C PRO A 197 -3.34 -11.31 -5.33
N LEU A 198 -2.11 -11.47 -5.78
CA LEU A 198 -1.41 -10.50 -6.59
C LEU A 198 -1.49 -10.90 -8.07
N PRO A 199 -1.37 -9.93 -9.02
CA PRO A 199 -1.46 -10.21 -10.44
C PRO A 199 -0.30 -11.08 -10.98
N ASP A 200 0.79 -11.17 -10.25
CA ASP A 200 1.94 -12.07 -10.45
C ASP A 200 2.45 -12.55 -9.08
N PRO A 201 3.17 -13.67 -8.99
CA PRO A 201 3.63 -14.19 -7.71
C PRO A 201 4.48 -13.18 -6.92
N PHE A 202 4.28 -13.14 -5.61
CA PHE A 202 5.07 -12.32 -4.70
C PHE A 202 6.56 -12.70 -4.76
N ALA A 203 7.43 -11.71 -4.79
CA ALA A 203 8.87 -11.86 -4.61
C ALA A 203 9.21 -11.59 -3.14
N PRO A 204 9.70 -12.59 -2.39
CA PRO A 204 10.07 -12.36 -0.99
C PRO A 204 11.12 -11.25 -0.85
N ILE A 205 10.86 -10.30 0.02
CA ILE A 205 11.78 -9.20 0.31
C ILE A 205 12.96 -9.77 1.12
N PRO A 206 14.23 -9.44 0.81
CA PRO A 206 15.36 -9.83 1.63
C PRO A 206 15.20 -9.36 3.08
N TYR A 207 15.60 -10.19 4.04
CA TYR A 207 15.44 -9.89 5.48
C TYR A 207 16.05 -8.54 5.87
N GLU A 208 17.22 -8.21 5.36
CA GLU A 208 17.92 -6.95 5.66
C GLU A 208 17.16 -5.71 5.14
N ASP A 209 16.47 -5.83 4.01
CA ASP A 209 15.62 -4.76 3.48
C ASP A 209 14.32 -4.64 4.27
N PHE A 210 13.72 -5.77 4.67
CA PHE A 210 12.56 -5.78 5.55
C PHE A 210 12.85 -5.12 6.92
N LEU A 211 14.06 -5.28 7.45
CA LEU A 211 14.48 -4.62 8.69
C LEU A 211 14.56 -3.09 8.56
N LYS A 212 14.81 -2.58 7.37
CA LYS A 212 14.75 -1.13 7.11
C LYS A 212 13.30 -0.64 7.13
N ASP A 213 12.39 -1.39 6.47
CA ASP A 213 10.98 -1.05 6.43
C ASP A 213 10.33 -1.05 7.81
N ILE A 214 10.62 -2.06 8.64
CA ILE A 214 10.00 -2.20 9.97
C ILE A 214 10.33 -1.03 10.90
N LYS A 215 11.48 -0.37 10.72
CA LYS A 215 11.88 0.82 11.49
C LYS A 215 10.99 2.04 11.21
N THR A 216 10.27 2.05 10.11
CA THR A 216 9.37 3.13 9.73
C THR A 216 7.93 2.87 10.14
N MET A 217 7.62 1.64 10.57
CA MET A 217 6.27 1.21 10.95
C MET A 217 5.89 1.62 12.36
N ASP A 218 4.61 1.90 12.57
CA ASP A 218 4.05 2.05 13.91
C ASP A 218 3.72 0.66 14.49
N LEU A 219 4.61 0.14 15.34
CA LEU A 219 4.47 -1.18 15.96
C LEU A 219 3.23 -1.30 16.85
N HIS A 220 2.66 -0.19 17.33
CA HIS A 220 1.38 -0.17 18.06
C HIS A 220 0.18 -0.52 17.18
N CYS A 221 0.32 -0.32 15.87
CA CYS A 221 -0.72 -0.54 14.87
C CYS A 221 -0.58 -1.89 14.14
N ILE A 222 0.16 -2.84 14.72
CA ILE A 222 0.34 -4.19 14.21
C ILE A 222 -0.06 -5.18 15.30
N MET A 223 -1.13 -5.97 15.10
CA MET A 223 -1.60 -6.99 16.02
C MET A 223 -1.20 -8.37 15.52
N VAL A 224 -0.68 -9.20 16.42
CA VAL A 224 -0.23 -10.57 16.14
C VAL A 224 -0.95 -11.55 17.06
N ALA A 225 -1.51 -12.62 16.50
CA ALA A 225 -2.04 -13.74 17.26
C ALA A 225 -0.96 -14.82 17.43
N ILE A 226 -0.79 -15.26 18.67
CA ILE A 226 0.24 -16.22 19.09
C ILE A 226 -0.45 -17.45 19.70
N SER A 227 -0.08 -18.65 19.25
CA SER A 227 -0.58 -19.92 19.82
C SER A 227 0.00 -20.16 21.21
N LYS A 228 -0.60 -21.08 21.95
CA LYS A 228 -0.10 -21.54 23.26
C LYS A 228 1.30 -22.17 23.20
N GLU A 229 1.71 -22.67 22.02
CA GLU A 229 3.04 -23.20 21.75
C GLU A 229 4.07 -22.08 21.42
N GLY A 230 3.63 -20.83 21.28
CA GLY A 230 4.47 -19.68 20.94
C GLY A 230 4.62 -19.39 19.44
N ASP A 231 3.83 -20.08 18.59
CA ASP A 231 3.84 -19.85 17.17
C ASP A 231 3.07 -18.58 16.81
N TRP A 232 3.65 -17.75 15.96
CA TRP A 232 2.97 -16.56 15.43
C TRP A 232 2.06 -16.97 14.27
N ALA A 233 0.75 -16.91 14.50
CA ALA A 233 -0.27 -17.55 13.66
C ALA A 233 -0.95 -16.61 12.67
N ALA A 234 -1.17 -15.36 13.06
CA ALA A 234 -1.89 -14.37 12.26
C ALA A 234 -1.41 -12.96 12.57
N LEU A 235 -1.62 -12.04 11.62
CA LEU A 235 -1.39 -10.62 11.83
C LEU A 235 -2.50 -9.76 11.25
N SER A 236 -2.64 -8.54 11.77
CA SER A 236 -3.35 -7.43 11.13
C SER A 236 -2.59 -6.15 11.39
N ALA A 237 -2.27 -5.42 10.33
CA ALA A 237 -1.48 -4.20 10.36
C ALA A 237 -2.22 -3.05 9.68
N MET A 238 -2.04 -1.84 10.19
CA MET A 238 -2.45 -0.60 9.55
C MET A 238 -1.34 0.44 9.64
N ASP A 239 -1.30 1.34 8.68
CA ASP A 239 -0.49 2.56 8.71
C ASP A 239 -1.30 3.71 9.31
N HIS A 240 -0.63 4.53 10.11
CA HIS A 240 -1.20 5.74 10.70
C HIS A 240 -0.84 6.94 9.83
N ASN A 241 -1.82 7.65 9.30
CA ASN A 241 -1.55 8.75 8.39
C ASN A 241 -0.84 9.91 9.13
N ARG A 242 0.38 10.25 8.70
CA ARG A 242 1.22 11.26 9.35
C ARG A 242 0.75 12.70 9.13
N VAL A 243 -0.09 12.94 8.12
CA VAL A 243 -0.70 14.28 7.86
C VAL A 243 -2.01 14.45 8.59
N ASN A 244 -2.84 13.39 8.58
CA ASN A 244 -4.11 13.36 9.28
C ASN A 244 -4.14 12.22 10.30
N PRO A 245 -3.79 12.46 11.57
CA PRO A 245 -3.70 11.41 12.59
C PRO A 245 -5.05 10.75 12.94
N LYS A 246 -6.16 11.25 12.41
CA LYS A 246 -7.49 10.64 12.54
C LYS A 246 -7.78 9.56 11.48
N VAL A 247 -6.82 9.32 10.58
CA VAL A 247 -6.95 8.38 9.48
C VAL A 247 -5.90 7.30 9.57
N GLY A 248 -6.31 6.05 9.32
CA GLY A 248 -5.43 4.92 9.10
C GLY A 248 -5.70 4.26 7.75
N ASN A 249 -4.75 3.45 7.27
CA ASN A 249 -4.90 2.62 6.08
C ASN A 249 -4.54 1.19 6.45
N THR A 250 -5.37 0.21 6.10
CA THR A 250 -5.03 -1.20 6.27
C THR A 250 -3.83 -1.54 5.39
N LEU A 251 -2.82 -2.20 5.96
CA LEU A 251 -1.66 -2.70 5.24
C LEU A 251 -1.85 -4.17 4.86
N LEU A 252 -1.93 -5.04 5.87
CA LEU A 252 -1.99 -6.48 5.66
C LEU A 252 -2.80 -7.13 6.77
N THR A 253 -3.67 -8.08 6.41
CA THR A 253 -4.32 -8.98 7.36
C THR A 253 -4.27 -10.39 6.81
N GLY A 254 -3.76 -11.34 7.59
CA GLY A 254 -3.73 -12.72 7.17
C GLY A 254 -3.42 -13.71 8.27
N VAL A 255 -3.55 -14.98 7.92
CA VAL A 255 -3.39 -16.13 8.82
C VAL A 255 -2.53 -17.18 8.13
N ARG A 256 -1.49 -17.66 8.78
CA ARG A 256 -0.69 -18.79 8.32
C ARG A 256 -1.59 -19.99 8.02
N ARG A 257 -1.33 -20.72 6.95
CA ARG A 257 -2.17 -21.82 6.45
C ARG A 257 -2.54 -22.85 7.53
N ALA A 258 -1.58 -23.21 8.40
CA ALA A 258 -1.77 -24.17 9.50
C ALA A 258 -2.78 -23.73 10.57
N PHE A 259 -3.05 -22.43 10.68
CA PHE A 259 -3.91 -21.85 11.72
C PHE A 259 -5.24 -21.29 11.17
N ARG A 260 -5.56 -21.52 9.90
CA ARG A 260 -6.81 -21.04 9.28
C ARG A 260 -8.05 -21.70 9.86
N ARG A 261 -9.21 -21.09 9.63
CA ARG A 261 -10.54 -21.54 10.09
C ARG A 261 -10.73 -21.52 11.60
N LYS A 262 -9.96 -20.69 12.31
CA LYS A 262 -10.01 -20.50 13.77
C LYS A 262 -10.41 -19.07 14.15
N SER A 263 -11.08 -18.34 13.28
CA SER A 263 -11.50 -16.93 13.46
C SER A 263 -10.36 -15.92 13.71
N LEU A 264 -9.09 -16.31 13.53
CA LEU A 264 -7.94 -15.49 13.86
C LEU A 264 -7.88 -14.18 13.05
N ALA A 265 -8.18 -14.22 11.74
CA ALA A 265 -8.21 -13.00 10.91
C ALA A 265 -9.20 -11.97 11.45
N THR A 266 -10.40 -12.42 11.83
CA THR A 266 -11.42 -11.56 12.46
C THR A 266 -10.90 -11.02 13.79
N ALA A 267 -10.36 -11.89 14.65
CA ALA A 267 -9.92 -11.52 15.98
C ALA A 267 -8.80 -10.46 15.95
N VAL A 268 -7.72 -10.67 15.17
CA VAL A 268 -6.62 -9.68 15.06
C VAL A 268 -7.11 -8.35 14.47
N LYS A 269 -8.05 -8.41 13.49
CA LYS A 269 -8.62 -7.19 12.88
C LYS A 269 -9.52 -6.44 13.88
N VAL A 270 -10.33 -7.13 14.66
CA VAL A 270 -11.18 -6.51 15.70
C VAL A 270 -10.32 -5.86 16.79
N VAL A 271 -9.29 -6.54 17.27
CA VAL A 271 -8.37 -5.98 18.27
C VAL A 271 -7.63 -4.75 17.69
N LEU A 272 -7.21 -4.79 16.43
CA LEU A 272 -6.60 -3.63 15.75
C LEU A 272 -7.59 -2.46 15.66
N MET A 273 -8.85 -2.69 15.31
CA MET A 273 -9.87 -1.64 15.27
C MET A 273 -10.17 -1.04 16.66
N GLN A 274 -10.19 -1.87 17.72
CA GLN A 274 -10.31 -1.38 19.09
C GLN A 274 -9.11 -0.51 19.48
N ARG A 275 -7.90 -0.93 19.09
CA ARG A 275 -6.69 -0.13 19.30
C ARG A 275 -6.76 1.20 18.55
N ALA A 276 -7.17 1.18 17.28
CA ALA A 276 -7.36 2.38 16.46
C ALA A 276 -8.37 3.36 17.08
N LYS A 277 -9.49 2.86 17.61
CA LYS A 277 -10.45 3.66 18.36
C LYS A 277 -9.81 4.35 19.56
N ASN A 278 -9.00 3.61 20.33
CA ASN A 278 -8.31 4.14 21.52
C ASN A 278 -7.24 5.18 21.16
N LEU A 279 -6.64 5.09 19.97
CA LEU A 279 -5.71 6.05 19.40
C LEU A 279 -6.40 7.28 18.80
N GLY A 280 -7.75 7.33 18.79
CA GLY A 280 -8.53 8.45 18.24
C GLY A 280 -8.64 8.42 16.71
N ILE A 281 -8.36 7.29 16.07
CA ILE A 281 -8.55 7.13 14.63
C ILE A 281 -10.04 7.06 14.33
N GLU A 282 -10.51 7.95 13.46
CA GLU A 282 -11.92 8.08 13.10
C GLU A 282 -12.28 7.23 11.87
N LYS A 283 -11.32 7.02 10.96
CA LYS A 283 -11.50 6.23 9.74
C LYS A 283 -10.29 5.36 9.44
N ILE A 284 -10.52 4.12 9.08
CA ILE A 284 -9.50 3.21 8.52
C ILE A 284 -9.94 2.88 7.09
N TYR A 285 -9.17 3.33 6.11
CA TYR A 285 -9.38 2.97 4.71
C TYR A 285 -8.80 1.60 4.41
N THR A 286 -9.45 0.87 3.53
CA THR A 286 -9.02 -0.44 3.04
C THR A 286 -9.41 -0.59 1.58
N ASP A 287 -8.61 -1.30 0.83
CA ASP A 287 -8.94 -1.83 -0.48
C ASP A 287 -8.70 -3.34 -0.49
N ASN A 288 -9.46 -4.05 -1.28
CA ASN A 288 -9.31 -5.48 -1.43
C ASN A 288 -9.62 -5.84 -2.87
N GLU A 289 -8.97 -6.87 -3.37
CA GLU A 289 -9.31 -7.41 -4.67
C GLU A 289 -10.78 -7.89 -4.71
N GLU A 290 -11.51 -7.53 -5.77
CA GLU A 290 -12.94 -7.84 -5.91
C GLU A 290 -13.22 -9.35 -5.85
N ASP A 291 -12.31 -10.16 -6.41
CA ASP A 291 -12.40 -11.61 -6.44
C ASP A 291 -11.85 -12.30 -5.17
N ASN A 292 -11.44 -11.54 -4.15
CA ASN A 292 -10.94 -12.12 -2.91
C ASN A 292 -12.09 -12.81 -2.14
N PRO A 293 -12.09 -14.15 -2.02
CA PRO A 293 -13.18 -14.88 -1.38
C PRO A 293 -13.32 -14.59 0.12
N MET A 294 -12.34 -13.94 0.73
CA MET A 294 -12.37 -13.54 2.14
C MET A 294 -12.98 -12.15 2.36
N PHE A 295 -13.25 -11.43 1.27
CA PHE A 295 -13.88 -10.11 1.31
C PHE A 295 -15.40 -10.21 1.39
#